data_d68cf7f62c147ebbdeabc02f63f56d40
#
_entry.id   d68cf7f62c147ebbdeabc02f63f56d40
#
_cell.length_a   1.000
_cell.length_b   1.000
_cell.length_c   1.000
_cell.angle_alpha   90.00
_cell.angle_beta   90.00
_cell.angle_gamma   90.00
#
_symmetry.space_group_name_H-M   'P 1'
#
loop_
_entity.id
_entity.type
_entity.pdbx_description
1 polymer ?
#
loop_
_entity_poly.entity_id
_entity_poly.type
_entity_poly.pdbx_seq_one_letter_code
_entity_poly.pdbx_strand_id
1 'polypeptide(L)'
;SHIVNRQELYKRVEQAILGGCTMVQLREKDISSLDFYRQALELKQITEKYRVPLIINDRVDIALAVKAAGVHIGQNDIPVSVVKDIIGRNMLLGVSVTSLNEAEQAVKDGANYLGVGAIFPTKTKKDAVLVPMGELKKIRQTIKLPIVVIGGINKENAKIFAAMGIDGLAVISAIIAQPDSREAALEIREEFGKSKL
;
A
#
# COMPACT_ATOMS: atom_id res chain seq x y z
N SER A 1 12.53 5.40 -5.80
CA SER A 1 11.65 6.57 -5.60
C SER A 1 12.41 7.84 -5.97
N HIS A 2 11.97 8.51 -7.06
CA HIS A 2 12.63 9.73 -7.58
C HIS A 2 12.20 11.03 -6.87
N ILE A 3 11.46 10.94 -5.75
CA ILE A 3 10.87 12.12 -5.07
C ILE A 3 11.89 12.79 -4.15
N VAL A 4 12.70 12.00 -3.45
CA VAL A 4 13.71 12.48 -2.50
C VAL A 4 14.92 11.53 -2.50
N ASN A 5 16.08 11.97 -1.98
CA ASN A 5 17.23 11.09 -1.80
C ASN A 5 16.93 10.02 -0.71
N ARG A 6 17.74 8.95 -0.67
CA ARG A 6 17.49 7.77 0.19
C ARG A 6 17.40 8.12 1.69
N GLN A 7 18.33 8.92 2.19
CA GLN A 7 18.35 9.29 3.63
C GLN A 7 17.13 10.15 4.00
N GLU A 8 16.78 11.08 3.13
CA GLU A 8 15.59 11.92 3.31
C GLU A 8 14.30 11.07 3.23
N LEU A 9 14.25 10.06 2.35
CA LEU A 9 13.13 9.13 2.29
C LEU A 9 12.92 8.41 3.62
N TYR A 10 13.97 7.88 4.24
CA TYR A 10 13.88 7.18 5.52
C TYR A 10 13.36 8.08 6.63
N LYS A 11 13.88 9.30 6.71
CA LYS A 11 13.40 10.30 7.66
C LYS A 11 11.92 10.62 7.45
N ARG A 12 11.49 10.79 6.20
CA ARG A 12 10.08 11.06 5.89
C ARG A 12 9.16 9.89 6.19
N VAL A 13 9.61 8.65 5.96
CA VAL A 13 8.87 7.45 6.36
C VAL A 13 8.72 7.39 7.89
N GLU A 14 9.79 7.65 8.64
CA GLU A 14 9.73 7.72 10.11
C GLU A 14 8.76 8.80 10.58
N GLN A 15 8.79 10.00 9.98
CA GLN A 15 7.84 11.08 10.29
C GLN A 15 6.41 10.70 9.94
N ALA A 16 6.16 10.03 8.81
CA ALA A 16 4.83 9.55 8.44
C ALA A 16 4.28 8.52 9.45
N ILE A 17 5.13 7.63 9.96
CA ILE A 17 4.77 6.68 11.02
C ILE A 17 4.37 7.44 12.29
N LEU A 18 5.15 8.43 12.71
CA LEU A 18 4.82 9.29 13.86
C LEU A 18 3.54 10.11 13.65
N GLY A 19 3.17 10.41 12.39
CA GLY A 19 1.88 11.00 11.99
C GLY A 19 0.71 10.01 11.95
N GLY A 20 0.97 8.72 12.26
CA GLY A 20 -0.08 7.70 12.38
C GLY A 20 -0.22 6.77 11.18
N CYS A 21 0.78 6.67 10.32
CA CYS A 21 0.85 5.63 9.30
C CYS A 21 0.95 4.25 9.97
N THR A 22 0.09 3.32 9.56
CA THR A 22 -0.06 1.99 10.18
C THR A 22 0.57 0.86 9.38
N MET A 23 1.03 1.12 8.16
CA MET A 23 1.69 0.17 7.28
C MET A 23 2.61 0.92 6.32
N VAL A 24 3.78 0.40 6.03
CA VAL A 24 4.72 0.96 5.04
C VAL A 24 4.88 -0.03 3.89
N GLN A 25 4.77 0.45 2.65
CA GLN A 25 5.06 -0.34 1.47
C GLN A 25 6.26 0.23 0.71
N LEU A 26 7.29 -0.59 0.49
CA LEU A 26 8.44 -0.25 -0.34
C LEU A 26 8.22 -0.74 -1.77
N ARG A 27 8.25 0.19 -2.72
CA ARG A 27 8.14 -0.09 -4.16
C ARG A 27 9.26 0.60 -4.91
N GLU A 28 10.13 -0.20 -5.53
CA GLU A 28 11.19 0.25 -6.42
C GLU A 28 11.15 -0.57 -7.72
N LYS A 29 11.36 0.08 -8.87
CA LYS A 29 11.30 -0.57 -10.18
C LYS A 29 12.63 -0.54 -10.91
N ASP A 30 13.43 0.50 -10.71
CA ASP A 30 14.58 0.83 -11.54
C ASP A 30 15.92 0.78 -10.76
N ILE A 31 16.02 -0.11 -9.76
CA ILE A 31 17.25 -0.31 -8.98
C ILE A 31 17.70 -1.77 -9.01
N SER A 32 18.97 -2.02 -8.69
CA SER A 32 19.50 -3.38 -8.58
C SER A 32 18.83 -4.15 -7.44
N SER A 33 18.80 -5.50 -7.55
CA SER A 33 18.30 -6.35 -6.45
C SER A 33 19.06 -6.13 -5.15
N LEU A 34 20.38 -5.88 -5.23
CA LEU A 34 21.21 -5.61 -4.06
C LEU A 34 20.82 -4.29 -3.39
N ASP A 35 20.57 -3.24 -4.17
CA ASP A 35 20.15 -1.95 -3.63
C ASP A 35 18.74 -2.00 -3.06
N PHE A 36 17.82 -2.74 -3.71
CA PHE A 36 16.50 -2.96 -3.16
C PHE A 36 16.55 -3.71 -1.83
N TYR A 37 17.34 -4.79 -1.75
CA TYR A 37 17.54 -5.54 -0.52
C TYR A 37 18.09 -4.66 0.62
N ARG A 38 19.13 -3.85 0.36
CA ARG A 38 19.70 -2.93 1.35
C ARG A 38 18.67 -1.90 1.83
N GLN A 39 17.95 -1.30 0.90
CA GLN A 39 16.89 -0.33 1.21
C GLN A 39 15.77 -0.95 2.03
N ALA A 40 15.37 -2.18 1.70
CA ALA A 40 14.35 -2.91 2.45
C ALA A 40 14.81 -3.21 3.89
N LEU A 41 16.08 -3.57 4.10
CA LEU A 41 16.64 -3.79 5.45
C LEU A 41 16.63 -2.52 6.29
N GLU A 42 17.06 -1.40 5.73
CA GLU A 42 17.09 -0.12 6.44
C GLU A 42 15.67 0.35 6.82
N LEU A 43 14.71 0.25 5.89
CA LEU A 43 13.31 0.56 6.18
C LEU A 43 12.70 -0.39 7.21
N LYS A 44 13.08 -1.65 7.16
CA LYS A 44 12.60 -2.63 8.15
C LYS A 44 13.03 -2.27 9.56
N GLN A 45 14.29 -1.84 9.77
CA GLN A 45 14.76 -1.38 11.08
C GLN A 45 13.90 -0.21 11.61
N ILE A 46 13.56 0.74 10.74
CA ILE A 46 12.69 1.87 11.10
C ILE A 46 11.29 1.37 11.47
N THR A 47 10.67 0.55 10.62
CA THR A 47 9.30 0.08 10.84
C THR A 47 9.18 -0.81 12.06
N GLU A 48 10.18 -1.66 12.35
CA GLU A 48 10.22 -2.51 13.55
C GLU A 48 10.30 -1.69 14.85
N LYS A 49 11.08 -0.61 14.86
CA LYS A 49 11.16 0.32 16.02
C LYS A 49 9.79 0.81 16.46
N TYR A 50 8.87 1.01 15.51
CA TYR A 50 7.52 1.51 15.77
C TYR A 50 6.44 0.41 15.70
N ARG A 51 6.83 -0.86 15.49
CA ARG A 51 5.91 -2.00 15.31
C ARG A 51 4.94 -1.81 14.15
N VAL A 52 5.38 -1.15 13.08
CA VAL A 52 4.63 -0.96 11.84
C VAL A 52 5.06 -2.02 10.82
N PRO A 53 4.15 -2.77 10.19
CA PRO A 53 4.51 -3.79 9.21
C PRO A 53 5.10 -3.16 7.94
N LEU A 54 6.20 -3.77 7.45
CA LEU A 54 6.80 -3.48 6.15
C LEU A 54 6.28 -4.47 5.11
N ILE A 55 5.75 -3.96 4.01
CA ILE A 55 5.31 -4.72 2.84
C ILE A 55 6.28 -4.43 1.68
N ILE A 56 6.69 -5.47 0.96
CA ILE A 56 7.52 -5.35 -0.24
C ILE A 56 6.63 -5.50 -1.48
N ASN A 57 6.75 -4.57 -2.42
CA ASN A 57 5.98 -4.63 -3.66
C ASN A 57 6.66 -5.53 -4.69
N ASP A 58 5.93 -6.44 -5.34
CA ASP A 58 6.28 -7.39 -6.41
C ASP A 58 7.40 -8.41 -6.07
N ARG A 59 8.42 -8.02 -5.37
CA ARG A 59 9.65 -8.79 -5.14
C ARG A 59 9.51 -9.76 -3.95
N VAL A 60 8.92 -10.92 -4.22
CA VAL A 60 8.73 -12.02 -3.24
C VAL A 60 10.06 -12.47 -2.64
N ASP A 61 11.10 -12.58 -3.45
CA ASP A 61 12.46 -12.94 -3.06
C ASP A 61 13.04 -11.95 -2.02
N ILE A 62 12.88 -10.66 -2.24
CA ILE A 62 13.32 -9.61 -1.31
C ILE A 62 12.48 -9.66 -0.03
N ALA A 63 11.16 -9.82 -0.15
CA ALA A 63 10.27 -9.92 1.02
C ALA A 63 10.69 -11.06 1.95
N LEU A 64 11.00 -12.23 1.40
CA LEU A 64 11.51 -13.38 2.15
C LEU A 64 12.89 -13.13 2.74
N ALA A 65 13.83 -12.60 1.94
CA ALA A 65 15.21 -12.36 2.36
C ALA A 65 15.31 -11.38 3.54
N VAL A 66 14.46 -10.32 3.56
CA VAL A 66 14.44 -9.36 4.67
C VAL A 66 13.46 -9.73 5.77
N LYS A 67 12.71 -10.85 5.63
CA LYS A 67 11.64 -11.24 6.53
C LYS A 67 10.64 -10.10 6.74
N ALA A 68 10.15 -9.53 5.65
CA ALA A 68 9.12 -8.50 5.68
C ALA A 68 7.80 -9.05 6.26
N ALA A 69 6.92 -8.17 6.72
CA ALA A 69 5.59 -8.57 7.20
C ALA A 69 4.69 -9.09 6.08
N GLY A 70 4.96 -8.70 4.82
CA GLY A 70 4.17 -9.14 3.68
C GLY A 70 4.75 -8.74 2.33
N VAL A 71 4.07 -9.18 1.30
CA VAL A 71 4.31 -8.81 -0.09
C VAL A 71 3.01 -8.29 -0.71
N HIS A 72 3.11 -7.36 -1.65
CA HIS A 72 1.99 -6.85 -2.41
C HIS A 72 2.28 -7.02 -3.90
N ILE A 73 1.36 -7.66 -4.64
CA ILE A 73 1.52 -7.97 -6.06
C ILE A 73 0.38 -7.40 -6.91
N GLY A 74 0.64 -7.21 -8.18
CA GLY A 74 -0.36 -6.81 -9.19
C GLY A 74 -0.77 -7.96 -10.10
N GLN A 75 -1.67 -7.67 -11.06
CA GLN A 75 -2.23 -8.67 -11.97
C GLN A 75 -1.24 -9.21 -13.01
N ASN A 76 -0.13 -8.51 -13.24
CA ASN A 76 0.92 -8.91 -14.20
C ASN A 76 2.15 -9.54 -13.52
N ASP A 77 2.06 -9.78 -12.20
CA ASP A 77 3.13 -10.42 -11.44
C ASP A 77 2.92 -11.95 -11.37
N ILE A 78 3.69 -12.64 -10.53
CA ILE A 78 3.51 -14.08 -10.27
C ILE A 78 2.08 -14.32 -9.79
N PRO A 79 1.38 -15.40 -10.25
CA PRO A 79 0.02 -15.70 -9.82
C PRO A 79 -0.14 -15.75 -8.29
N VAL A 80 -1.26 -15.20 -7.80
CA VAL A 80 -1.55 -15.03 -6.37
C VAL A 80 -1.41 -16.36 -5.60
N SER A 81 -1.97 -17.46 -6.13
CA SER A 81 -1.88 -18.79 -5.51
C SER A 81 -0.43 -19.27 -5.38
N VAL A 82 0.40 -19.06 -6.41
CA VAL A 82 1.82 -19.44 -6.39
C VAL A 82 2.58 -18.61 -5.34
N VAL A 83 2.35 -17.30 -5.30
CA VAL A 83 2.97 -16.45 -4.27
C VAL A 83 2.53 -16.89 -2.88
N LYS A 84 1.24 -17.23 -2.68
CA LYS A 84 0.71 -17.71 -1.41
C LYS A 84 1.40 -18.99 -0.93
N ASP A 85 1.67 -19.92 -1.84
CA ASP A 85 2.41 -21.15 -1.52
C ASP A 85 3.86 -20.86 -1.11
N ILE A 86 4.53 -19.92 -1.81
CA ILE A 86 5.92 -19.54 -1.53
C ILE A 86 6.06 -18.86 -0.16
N ILE A 87 5.19 -17.90 0.14
CA ILE A 87 5.30 -17.09 1.39
C ILE A 87 4.66 -17.78 2.60
N GLY A 88 3.82 -18.79 2.39
CA GLY A 88 3.13 -19.53 3.44
C GLY A 88 2.06 -18.70 4.16
N ARG A 89 1.72 -19.13 5.41
CA ARG A 89 0.61 -18.55 6.18
C ARG A 89 1.00 -17.35 7.02
N ASN A 90 2.27 -17.19 7.34
CA ASN A 90 2.75 -16.19 8.30
C ASN A 90 3.05 -14.82 7.70
N MET A 91 3.01 -14.71 6.37
CA MET A 91 3.29 -13.46 5.65
C MET A 91 2.00 -12.94 5.00
N LEU A 92 1.77 -11.65 5.08
CA LEU A 92 0.62 -10.99 4.46
C LEU A 92 0.77 -10.95 2.93
N LEU A 93 -0.30 -11.24 2.22
CA LEU A 93 -0.40 -11.12 0.77
C LEU A 93 -1.43 -10.05 0.41
N GLY A 94 -0.96 -8.92 -0.11
CA GLY A 94 -1.79 -7.89 -0.72
C GLY A 94 -1.89 -8.08 -2.22
N VAL A 95 -3.04 -7.80 -2.81
CA VAL A 95 -3.26 -7.92 -4.25
C VAL A 95 -3.91 -6.66 -4.80
N SER A 96 -3.30 -6.06 -5.83
CA SER A 96 -3.88 -4.95 -6.58
C SER A 96 -5.00 -5.46 -7.49
N VAL A 97 -6.17 -4.83 -7.44
CA VAL A 97 -7.32 -5.16 -8.28
C VAL A 97 -7.99 -3.90 -8.85
N THR A 98 -8.58 -4.03 -10.03
CA THR A 98 -9.29 -2.96 -10.74
C THR A 98 -10.77 -3.29 -11.01
N SER A 99 -11.18 -4.53 -10.80
CA SER A 99 -12.55 -5.02 -11.04
C SER A 99 -13.00 -5.99 -9.96
N LEU A 100 -14.32 -6.21 -9.88
CA LEU A 100 -14.90 -7.20 -8.98
C LEU A 100 -14.40 -8.62 -9.29
N ASN A 101 -14.28 -8.98 -10.56
CA ASN A 101 -13.80 -10.31 -10.96
C ASN A 101 -12.36 -10.56 -10.47
N GLU A 102 -11.46 -9.58 -10.62
CA GLU A 102 -10.10 -9.68 -10.07
C GLU A 102 -10.11 -9.78 -8.54
N ALA A 103 -11.01 -9.05 -7.88
CA ALA A 103 -11.13 -9.08 -6.42
C ALA A 103 -11.61 -10.45 -5.93
N GLU A 104 -12.62 -11.05 -6.55
CA GLU A 104 -13.13 -12.39 -6.23
C GLU A 104 -12.05 -13.46 -6.46
N GLN A 105 -11.33 -13.36 -7.58
CA GLN A 105 -10.22 -14.29 -7.85
C GLN A 105 -9.11 -14.16 -6.83
N ALA A 106 -8.69 -12.94 -6.47
CA ALA A 106 -7.66 -12.71 -5.46
C ALA A 106 -8.04 -13.28 -4.09
N VAL A 107 -9.32 -13.16 -3.68
CA VAL A 107 -9.85 -13.78 -2.45
C VAL A 107 -9.73 -15.30 -2.52
N LYS A 108 -10.18 -15.91 -3.62
CA LYS A 108 -10.13 -17.36 -3.85
C LYS A 108 -8.70 -17.88 -3.79
N ASP A 109 -7.74 -17.13 -4.32
CA ASP A 109 -6.32 -17.49 -4.38
C ASP A 109 -5.55 -17.17 -3.09
N GLY A 110 -6.22 -16.65 -2.05
CA GLY A 110 -5.66 -16.52 -0.70
C GLY A 110 -5.06 -15.16 -0.36
N ALA A 111 -5.48 -14.07 -1.03
CA ALA A 111 -5.14 -12.71 -0.62
C ALA A 111 -5.58 -12.44 0.83
N ASN A 112 -4.81 -11.64 1.55
CA ASN A 112 -5.15 -11.18 2.90
C ASN A 112 -5.80 -9.79 2.90
N TYR A 113 -5.50 -8.96 1.91
CA TYR A 113 -6.12 -7.66 1.68
C TYR A 113 -6.05 -7.28 0.20
N LEU A 114 -6.90 -6.36 -0.21
CA LEU A 114 -6.93 -5.86 -1.58
C LEU A 114 -6.50 -4.39 -1.64
N GLY A 115 -5.70 -4.06 -2.66
CA GLY A 115 -5.41 -2.70 -3.07
C GLY A 115 -6.27 -2.33 -4.27
N VAL A 116 -7.25 -1.44 -4.11
CA VAL A 116 -8.16 -1.02 -5.19
C VAL A 116 -7.75 0.34 -5.75
N GLY A 117 -7.49 0.42 -7.01
CA GLY A 117 -7.13 1.67 -7.67
C GLY A 117 -6.42 1.49 -9.03
N ALA A 118 -6.13 2.64 -9.71
CA ALA A 118 -6.18 4.01 -9.15
C ALA A 118 -7.59 4.57 -9.09
N ILE A 119 -7.95 5.23 -7.98
CA ILE A 119 -9.28 5.86 -7.84
C ILE A 119 -9.32 7.24 -8.51
N PHE A 120 -8.26 8.02 -8.36
CA PHE A 120 -8.08 9.31 -9.02
C PHE A 120 -6.80 9.33 -9.85
N PRO A 121 -6.69 10.23 -10.83
CA PRO A 121 -5.47 10.39 -11.63
C PRO A 121 -4.24 10.57 -10.74
N THR A 122 -3.14 9.92 -11.11
CA THR A 122 -1.89 9.94 -10.36
C THR A 122 -0.68 9.98 -11.29
N LYS A 123 0.36 10.70 -10.87
CA LYS A 123 1.65 10.74 -11.58
C LYS A 123 2.63 9.64 -11.13
N THR A 124 2.30 8.94 -10.04
CA THR A 124 3.21 7.94 -9.42
C THR A 124 3.29 6.64 -10.22
N LYS A 125 2.19 6.26 -10.88
CA LYS A 125 2.13 5.11 -11.79
C LYS A 125 1.51 5.56 -13.11
N LYS A 126 2.34 5.64 -14.17
CA LYS A 126 1.95 6.22 -15.46
C LYS A 126 0.90 5.41 -16.22
N ASP A 127 0.88 4.10 -16.01
CA ASP A 127 0.01 3.10 -16.62
C ASP A 127 -1.19 2.72 -15.73
N ALA A 128 -1.52 3.54 -14.75
CA ALA A 128 -2.60 3.24 -13.83
C ALA A 128 -3.98 3.34 -14.53
N VAL A 129 -4.71 2.24 -14.52
CA VAL A 129 -6.11 2.19 -14.94
C VAL A 129 -6.97 2.81 -13.84
N LEU A 130 -7.90 3.70 -14.23
CA LEU A 130 -8.82 4.30 -13.27
C LEU A 130 -9.96 3.34 -12.94
N VAL A 131 -10.22 3.16 -11.66
CA VAL A 131 -11.34 2.37 -11.14
C VAL A 131 -12.50 3.31 -10.82
N PRO A 132 -13.65 3.18 -11.50
CA PRO A 132 -14.82 4.00 -11.21
C PRO A 132 -15.33 3.80 -9.78
N MET A 133 -15.84 4.84 -9.14
CA MET A 133 -16.40 4.76 -7.78
C MET A 133 -17.54 3.74 -7.66
N GLY A 134 -18.30 3.53 -8.74
CA GLY A 134 -19.33 2.48 -8.79
C GLY A 134 -18.75 1.07 -8.69
N GLU A 135 -17.60 0.84 -9.31
CA GLU A 135 -16.89 -0.45 -9.22
C GLU A 135 -16.29 -0.67 -7.82
N LEU A 136 -15.67 0.36 -7.23
CA LEU A 136 -15.20 0.30 -5.84
C LEU A 136 -16.35 -0.05 -4.88
N LYS A 137 -17.55 0.54 -5.05
CA LYS A 137 -18.74 0.22 -4.24
C LYS A 137 -19.14 -1.25 -4.38
N LYS A 138 -19.19 -1.79 -5.61
CA LYS A 138 -19.50 -3.20 -5.85
C LYS A 138 -18.48 -4.11 -5.18
N ILE A 139 -17.18 -3.81 -5.33
CA ILE A 139 -16.11 -4.57 -4.67
C ILE A 139 -16.34 -4.57 -3.16
N ARG A 140 -16.54 -3.39 -2.53
CA ARG A 140 -16.75 -3.31 -1.07
C ARG A 140 -18.00 -4.05 -0.60
N GLN A 141 -19.08 -4.03 -1.35
CA GLN A 141 -20.32 -4.73 -0.99
C GLN A 141 -20.18 -6.25 -1.04
N THR A 142 -19.34 -6.76 -1.95
CA THR A 142 -19.15 -8.20 -2.19
C THR A 142 -18.02 -8.78 -1.34
N ILE A 143 -16.90 -8.09 -1.28
CA ILE A 143 -15.67 -8.57 -0.66
C ILE A 143 -15.65 -8.21 0.84
N LYS A 144 -15.33 -9.20 1.68
CA LYS A 144 -15.20 -9.02 3.14
C LYS A 144 -13.77 -8.79 3.61
N LEU A 145 -12.76 -9.04 2.75
CA LEU A 145 -11.37 -8.74 3.10
C LEU A 145 -11.16 -7.24 3.31
N PRO A 146 -10.13 -6.85 4.08
CA PRO A 146 -9.71 -5.46 4.15
C PRO A 146 -9.40 -4.88 2.76
N ILE A 147 -9.91 -3.67 2.51
CA ILE A 147 -9.71 -2.94 1.26
C ILE A 147 -8.94 -1.66 1.55
N VAL A 148 -7.83 -1.50 0.85
CA VAL A 148 -7.03 -0.27 0.83
C VAL A 148 -7.19 0.38 -0.53
N VAL A 149 -7.58 1.64 -0.59
CA VAL A 149 -7.68 2.39 -1.86
C VAL A 149 -6.40 3.16 -2.13
N ILE A 150 -6.05 3.28 -3.41
CA ILE A 150 -4.83 3.96 -3.88
C ILE A 150 -5.13 4.80 -5.13
N GLY A 151 -4.26 5.78 -5.37
CA GLY A 151 -4.28 6.64 -6.55
C GLY A 151 -4.94 7.99 -6.31
N GLY A 152 -4.12 9.05 -6.29
CA GLY A 152 -4.54 10.44 -6.11
C GLY A 152 -5.21 10.77 -4.78
N ILE A 153 -4.98 9.94 -3.76
CA ILE A 153 -5.54 10.15 -2.40
C ILE A 153 -4.80 11.27 -1.70
N ASN A 154 -5.55 12.15 -1.04
CA ASN A 154 -5.07 13.29 -0.27
C ASN A 154 -6.09 13.65 0.83
N LYS A 155 -5.82 14.71 1.62
CA LYS A 155 -6.68 15.12 2.73
C LYS A 155 -8.09 15.57 2.28
N GLU A 156 -8.20 16.18 1.10
CA GLU A 156 -9.48 16.70 0.59
C GLU A 156 -10.47 15.60 0.24
N ASN A 157 -9.96 14.41 -0.19
CA ASN A 157 -10.81 13.30 -0.63
C ASN A 157 -10.82 12.09 0.33
N ALA A 158 -9.98 12.08 1.36
CA ALA A 158 -9.84 10.95 2.30
C ALA A 158 -11.17 10.55 2.97
N LYS A 159 -11.99 11.53 3.39
CA LYS A 159 -13.27 11.30 4.08
C LYS A 159 -14.30 10.49 3.27
N ILE A 160 -14.24 10.55 1.94
CA ILE A 160 -15.18 9.85 1.05
C ILE A 160 -15.11 8.34 1.30
N PHE A 161 -13.90 7.82 1.52
CA PHE A 161 -13.64 6.38 1.63
C PHE A 161 -14.05 5.81 3.00
N ALA A 162 -13.97 6.60 4.06
CA ALA A 162 -14.45 6.19 5.37
C ALA A 162 -15.97 5.93 5.36
N ALA A 163 -16.73 6.82 4.73
CA ALA A 163 -18.18 6.68 4.57
C ALA A 163 -18.57 5.47 3.70
N MET A 164 -17.65 4.97 2.88
CA MET A 164 -17.86 3.77 2.05
C MET A 164 -17.48 2.46 2.76
N GLY A 165 -17.01 2.49 4.00
CA GLY A 165 -16.55 1.31 4.72
C GLY A 165 -15.21 0.77 4.21
N ILE A 166 -14.36 1.62 3.63
CA ILE A 166 -13.00 1.28 3.23
C ILE A 166 -12.11 1.21 4.48
N ASP A 167 -11.19 0.24 4.51
CA ASP A 167 -10.38 -0.07 5.70
C ASP A 167 -9.11 0.77 5.79
N GLY A 168 -8.56 1.20 4.64
CA GLY A 168 -7.31 1.97 4.62
C GLY A 168 -7.09 2.79 3.34
N LEU A 169 -6.16 3.73 3.43
CA LEU A 169 -5.71 4.58 2.34
C LEU A 169 -4.22 4.34 2.08
N ALA A 170 -3.84 4.07 0.82
CA ALA A 170 -2.44 4.06 0.40
C ALA A 170 -2.09 5.41 -0.25
N VAL A 171 -1.19 6.14 0.39
CA VAL A 171 -0.85 7.51 0.02
C VAL A 171 0.66 7.62 -0.19
N ILE A 172 1.09 8.29 -1.23
CA ILE A 172 2.51 8.48 -1.54
C ILE A 172 2.85 9.97 -1.55
N SER A 173 2.59 10.67 -2.64
CA SER A 173 3.03 12.06 -2.83
C SER A 173 2.37 13.05 -1.86
N ALA A 174 1.13 12.82 -1.46
CA ALA A 174 0.44 13.67 -0.49
C ALA A 174 0.99 13.54 0.94
N ILE A 175 1.94 12.61 1.19
CA ILE A 175 2.69 12.49 2.44
C ILE A 175 4.19 12.71 2.18
N ILE A 176 4.79 11.86 1.34
CA ILE A 176 6.26 11.81 1.18
C ILE A 176 6.82 13.03 0.41
N ALA A 177 6.05 13.68 -0.45
CA ALA A 177 6.49 14.88 -1.15
C ALA A 177 6.18 16.19 -0.39
N GLN A 178 5.52 16.11 0.78
CA GLN A 178 5.22 17.29 1.58
C GLN A 178 6.43 17.74 2.41
N PRO A 179 6.56 19.02 2.74
CA PRO A 179 7.62 19.51 3.61
C PRO A 179 7.61 18.84 5.00
N ASP A 180 6.44 18.64 5.57
CA ASP A 180 6.21 17.92 6.83
C ASP A 180 5.38 16.66 6.58
N SER A 181 6.06 15.50 6.50
CA SER A 181 5.40 14.21 6.29
C SER A 181 4.60 13.73 7.51
N ARG A 182 4.94 14.19 8.71
CA ARG A 182 4.21 13.85 9.93
C ARG A 182 2.85 14.53 9.95
N GLU A 183 2.84 15.84 9.75
CA GLU A 183 1.61 16.62 9.71
C GLU A 183 0.70 16.16 8.57
N ALA A 184 1.24 15.95 7.37
CA ALA A 184 0.48 15.46 6.23
C ALA A 184 -0.17 14.09 6.48
N ALA A 185 0.53 13.17 7.15
CA ALA A 185 -0.02 11.87 7.51
C ALA A 185 -1.13 11.99 8.58
N LEU A 186 -0.92 12.85 9.58
CA LEU A 186 -1.90 13.13 10.64
C LEU A 186 -3.19 13.71 10.06
N GLU A 187 -3.10 14.75 9.23
CA GLU A 187 -4.26 15.37 8.58
C GLU A 187 -5.09 14.37 7.77
N ILE A 188 -4.43 13.54 6.94
CA ILE A 188 -5.12 12.52 6.14
C ILE A 188 -5.79 11.48 7.03
N ARG A 189 -5.13 11.06 8.11
CA ARG A 189 -5.69 10.11 9.08
C ARG A 189 -6.91 10.67 9.78
N GLU A 190 -6.87 11.92 10.21
CA GLU A 190 -7.98 12.60 10.86
C GLU A 190 -9.18 12.72 9.92
N GLU A 191 -8.97 13.19 8.68
CA GLU A 191 -10.05 13.29 7.70
C GLU A 191 -10.67 11.93 7.38
N PHE A 192 -9.86 10.87 7.27
CA PHE A 192 -10.34 9.50 7.11
C PHE A 192 -11.08 8.98 8.35
N GLY A 193 -10.69 9.41 9.55
CA GLY A 193 -11.31 9.00 10.82
C GLY A 193 -12.67 9.66 11.11
N LYS A 194 -12.89 10.89 10.65
CA LYS A 194 -14.09 11.68 10.95
C LYS A 194 -15.43 11.06 10.57
N SER A 195 -15.43 10.11 9.64
CA SER A 195 -16.66 9.44 9.18
C SER A 195 -16.91 8.09 9.85
N LYS A 196 -16.08 7.67 10.81
CA LYS A 196 -16.23 6.40 11.56
C LYS A 196 -16.89 6.60 12.94
N LEU A 197 -17.21 7.85 13.27
CA LEU A 197 -17.99 8.26 14.46
C LEU A 197 -19.44 8.48 14.07
#